data_ed1e84e7f11de91d2b3f4fe6633b9935
#
_entry.id   ed1e84e7f11de91d2b3f4fe6633b9935
#
_cell.length_a   1.000
_cell.length_b   1.000
_cell.length_c   1.000
_cell.angle_alpha   90.00
_cell.angle_beta   90.00
_cell.angle_gamma   90.00
#
_symmetry.space_group_name_H-M   'P 1'
#
loop_
_entity.id
_entity.type
_entity.pdbx_description
1 polymer ?
#
loop_
_entity_poly.entity_id
_entity_poly.type
_entity_poly.pdbx_seq_one_letter_code
_entity_poly.pdbx_strand_id
1 'polypeptide(L)'
;MSFDSILTLGQTALELGLISSLTVLALFLSYSMLNVCDLSTDGCFTLGAVVGASVALSGHPFLAIPAAMVIGMVSGFVTALLQTKMGIDSLLAGIIVNTALYSVNIGIMNGASLLNLNNSDTVFTKMRSVLENTPLAGQYKLIVIIITVVLVAVVLGLFLRTRLGLAIRATGNNPDMVRSSSINPVKTTIIGLCISNAFTALSGCLLAQSQKSVSIDIGTGMVTVALASLLIGGAFFGKGKIPLRIFGMVVGAFVFRLVYTIALRFNLPAFMLKFVSSVIVILAISGPYLKKQLPYLKRRFGKERIHA
;
A
#
# COMPACT_ATOMS: atom_id res chain seq x y z
N MET A 1 24.21 11.37 -19.34
CA MET A 1 23.48 11.29 -18.07
C MET A 1 24.45 11.63 -16.96
N SER A 2 24.22 12.70 -16.20
CA SER A 2 25.06 13.02 -15.05
C SER A 2 24.78 11.99 -13.94
N PHE A 3 25.81 11.53 -13.25
CA PHE A 3 25.72 10.60 -12.13
C PHE A 3 24.75 11.09 -11.05
N ASP A 4 24.73 12.42 -10.80
CA ASP A 4 23.82 13.08 -9.86
C ASP A 4 22.34 12.91 -10.22
N SER A 5 22.00 12.90 -11.50
CA SER A 5 20.60 12.68 -11.90
C SER A 5 20.13 11.23 -11.73
N ILE A 6 21.02 10.25 -11.74
CA ILE A 6 20.68 8.86 -11.42
C ILE A 6 20.49 8.70 -9.91
N LEU A 7 21.33 9.36 -9.13
CA LEU A 7 21.28 9.30 -7.67
C LEU A 7 19.98 9.92 -7.12
N THR A 8 19.59 11.10 -7.64
CA THR A 8 18.34 11.78 -7.25
C THR A 8 17.09 11.00 -7.64
N LEU A 9 17.12 10.31 -8.80
CA LEU A 9 16.02 9.41 -9.19
C LEU A 9 15.92 8.19 -8.29
N GLY A 10 17.05 7.58 -7.97
CA GLY A 10 17.09 6.45 -7.03
C GLY A 10 16.52 6.85 -5.67
N GLN A 11 16.87 8.03 -5.19
CA GLN A 11 16.36 8.56 -3.93
C GLN A 11 14.84 8.79 -3.98
N THR A 12 14.33 9.43 -5.03
CA THR A 12 12.88 9.65 -5.19
C THR A 12 12.11 8.33 -5.32
N ALA A 13 12.65 7.37 -6.08
CA ALA A 13 12.05 6.04 -6.19
C ALA A 13 12.02 5.31 -4.84
N LEU A 14 13.05 5.48 -4.03
CA LEU A 14 13.16 4.91 -2.69
C LEU A 14 12.13 5.54 -1.74
N GLU A 15 12.03 6.86 -1.70
CA GLU A 15 11.05 7.58 -0.87
C GLU A 15 9.61 7.14 -1.21
N LEU A 16 9.23 7.22 -2.49
CA LEU A 16 7.89 6.83 -2.93
C LEU A 16 7.63 5.32 -2.79
N GLY A 17 8.65 4.50 -3.02
CA GLY A 17 8.57 3.06 -2.84
C GLY A 17 8.30 2.65 -1.39
N LEU A 18 9.03 3.26 -0.46
CA LEU A 18 8.86 3.03 0.97
C LEU A 18 7.49 3.52 1.47
N ILE A 19 7.02 4.70 1.06
CA ILE A 19 5.67 5.16 1.41
C ILE A 19 4.62 4.18 0.87
N SER A 20 4.72 3.78 -0.38
CA SER A 20 3.80 2.81 -0.99
C SER A 20 3.86 1.43 -0.31
N SER A 21 5.01 1.06 0.28
CA SER A 21 5.15 -0.22 0.99
C SER A 21 4.19 -0.37 2.17
N LEU A 22 3.76 0.73 2.79
CA LEU A 22 2.76 0.70 3.86
C LEU A 22 1.40 0.21 3.35
N THR A 23 0.98 0.66 2.15
CA THR A 23 -0.23 0.14 1.49
C THR A 23 -0.05 -1.32 1.06
N VAL A 24 1.17 -1.71 0.64
CA VAL A 24 1.47 -3.12 0.32
C VAL A 24 1.38 -4.01 1.57
N LEU A 25 1.87 -3.52 2.72
CA LEU A 25 1.73 -4.22 4.00
C LEU A 25 0.27 -4.29 4.47
N ALA A 26 -0.53 -3.25 4.20
CA ALA A 26 -1.97 -3.27 4.42
C ALA A 26 -2.65 -4.38 3.61
N LEU A 27 -2.41 -4.43 2.30
CA LEU A 27 -2.94 -5.48 1.43
C LEU A 27 -2.34 -6.86 1.72
N PHE A 28 -1.10 -6.95 2.22
CA PHE A 28 -0.55 -8.20 2.71
C PHE A 28 -1.40 -8.77 3.86
N LEU A 29 -1.90 -7.91 4.76
CA LEU A 29 -2.78 -8.33 5.83
C LEU A 29 -4.17 -8.73 5.32
N SER A 30 -4.83 -7.90 4.49
CA SER A 30 -6.18 -8.16 4.01
C SER A 30 -6.20 -9.27 2.95
N TYR A 31 -5.39 -9.19 1.92
CA TYR A 31 -5.41 -10.11 0.78
C TYR A 31 -4.65 -11.41 1.06
N SER A 32 -3.40 -11.32 1.58
CA SER A 32 -2.56 -12.51 1.73
C SER A 32 -2.79 -13.28 3.04
N MET A 33 -3.22 -12.61 4.13
CA MET A 33 -3.44 -13.24 5.42
C MET A 33 -4.90 -13.55 5.69
N LEU A 34 -5.81 -12.61 5.36
CA LEU A 34 -7.25 -12.76 5.61
C LEU A 34 -8.01 -13.29 4.38
N ASN A 35 -7.36 -13.32 3.21
CA ASN A 35 -7.95 -13.72 1.92
C ASN A 35 -9.20 -12.89 1.54
N VAL A 36 -9.18 -11.60 1.86
CA VAL A 36 -10.23 -10.63 1.53
C VAL A 36 -9.65 -9.60 0.57
N CYS A 37 -10.28 -9.45 -0.60
CA CYS A 37 -9.90 -8.41 -1.57
C CYS A 37 -10.64 -7.11 -1.22
N ASP A 38 -9.93 -6.15 -0.65
CA ASP A 38 -10.49 -4.86 -0.25
C ASP A 38 -10.21 -3.79 -1.31
N LEU A 39 -11.24 -3.45 -2.08
CA LEU A 39 -11.17 -2.37 -3.08
C LEU A 39 -11.47 -0.99 -2.50
N SER A 40 -11.79 -0.87 -1.21
CA SER A 40 -11.93 0.43 -0.54
C SER A 40 -10.58 1.13 -0.32
N THR A 41 -9.48 0.43 -0.55
CA THR A 41 -8.09 0.90 -0.35
C THR A 41 -7.80 2.21 -1.09
N ASP A 42 -8.26 2.40 -2.33
CA ASP A 42 -8.05 3.63 -3.11
C ASP A 42 -8.70 4.84 -2.42
N GLY A 43 -9.96 4.72 -2.01
CA GLY A 43 -10.68 5.77 -1.28
C GLY A 43 -10.13 6.01 0.12
N CYS A 44 -9.73 4.95 0.81
CA CYS A 44 -9.13 5.03 2.14
C CYS A 44 -7.73 5.68 2.12
N PHE A 45 -6.95 5.42 1.07
CA PHE A 45 -5.67 6.09 0.84
C PHE A 45 -5.86 7.61 0.68
N THR A 46 -6.83 8.00 -0.18
CA THR A 46 -7.20 9.41 -0.37
C THR A 46 -7.73 10.02 0.93
N LEU A 47 -8.57 9.29 1.69
CA LEU A 47 -9.09 9.74 2.98
C LEU A 47 -7.95 10.04 3.97
N GLY A 48 -6.99 9.14 4.09
CA GLY A 48 -5.80 9.35 4.92
C GLY A 48 -4.97 10.55 4.47
N ALA A 49 -4.82 10.75 3.16
CA ALA A 49 -4.13 11.91 2.59
C ALA A 49 -4.85 13.22 2.92
N VAL A 50 -6.17 13.28 2.72
CA VAL A 50 -7.00 14.47 2.95
C VAL A 50 -7.09 14.83 4.43
N VAL A 51 -7.38 13.86 5.31
CA VAL A 51 -7.43 14.08 6.76
C VAL A 51 -6.05 14.49 7.28
N GLY A 52 -5.00 13.80 6.85
CA GLY A 52 -3.63 14.13 7.20
C GLY A 52 -3.24 15.55 6.80
N ALA A 53 -3.64 15.97 5.59
CA ALA A 53 -3.43 17.33 5.09
C ALA A 53 -4.23 18.36 5.91
N SER A 54 -5.51 18.11 6.17
CA SER A 54 -6.38 19.03 6.91
C SER A 54 -5.88 19.26 8.35
N VAL A 55 -5.42 18.21 9.03
CA VAL A 55 -4.84 18.31 10.38
C VAL A 55 -3.47 19.02 10.35
N ALA A 56 -2.66 18.81 9.31
CA ALA A 56 -1.40 19.54 9.15
C ALA A 56 -1.64 21.03 8.89
N LEU A 57 -2.66 21.39 8.09
CA LEU A 57 -3.11 22.77 7.87
C LEU A 57 -3.56 23.46 9.16
N SER A 58 -4.12 22.70 10.12
CA SER A 58 -4.50 23.21 11.46
C SER A 58 -3.30 23.41 12.41
N GLY A 59 -2.05 23.25 11.92
CA GLY A 59 -0.83 23.49 12.70
C GLY A 59 -0.31 22.30 13.52
N HIS A 60 -0.93 21.12 13.41
CA HIS A 60 -0.58 19.93 14.20
C HIS A 60 -0.12 18.76 13.32
N PRO A 61 1.04 18.86 12.61
CA PRO A 61 1.45 17.85 11.64
C PRO A 61 1.71 16.46 12.24
N PHE A 62 2.16 16.35 13.50
CA PHE A 62 2.36 15.04 14.15
C PHE A 62 1.04 14.36 14.52
N LEU A 63 -0.01 15.12 14.87
CA LEU A 63 -1.35 14.57 15.13
C LEU A 63 -2.03 14.08 13.84
N ALA A 64 -1.58 14.52 12.67
CA ALA A 64 -2.08 14.05 11.39
C ALA A 64 -1.90 12.53 11.20
N ILE A 65 -0.80 11.96 11.72
CA ILE A 65 -0.50 10.53 11.61
C ILE A 65 -1.55 9.67 12.35
N PRO A 66 -1.75 9.80 13.67
CA PRO A 66 -2.75 9.02 14.37
C PRO A 66 -4.19 9.36 13.93
N ALA A 67 -4.49 10.60 13.55
CA ALA A 67 -5.80 10.97 13.02
C ALA A 67 -6.11 10.22 11.71
N ALA A 68 -5.16 10.17 10.77
CA ALA A 68 -5.31 9.40 9.53
C ALA A 68 -5.49 7.90 9.80
N MET A 69 -4.75 7.33 10.75
CA MET A 69 -4.91 5.92 11.11
C MET A 69 -6.29 5.62 11.71
N VAL A 70 -6.80 6.47 12.59
CA VAL A 70 -8.12 6.29 13.22
C VAL A 70 -9.23 6.35 12.17
N ILE A 71 -9.21 7.34 11.28
CA ILE A 71 -10.24 7.44 10.25
C ILE A 71 -10.15 6.30 9.24
N GLY A 72 -8.93 5.81 8.94
CA GLY A 72 -8.72 4.59 8.16
C GLY A 72 -9.31 3.35 8.83
N MET A 73 -9.16 3.21 10.17
CA MET A 73 -9.82 2.13 10.91
C MET A 73 -11.34 2.20 10.81
N VAL A 74 -11.93 3.40 10.86
CA VAL A 74 -13.38 3.61 10.69
C VAL A 74 -13.82 3.16 9.28
N SER A 75 -13.09 3.54 8.24
CA SER A 75 -13.36 3.08 6.88
C SER A 75 -13.30 1.55 6.77
N GLY A 76 -12.25 0.92 7.32
CA GLY A 76 -12.11 -0.54 7.34
C GLY A 76 -13.21 -1.23 8.15
N PHE A 77 -13.67 -0.62 9.24
CA PHE A 77 -14.80 -1.11 10.02
C PHE A 77 -16.09 -1.11 9.21
N VAL A 78 -16.38 -0.04 8.47
CA VAL A 78 -17.58 0.04 7.60
C VAL A 78 -17.51 -1.04 6.52
N THR A 79 -16.39 -1.18 5.83
CA THR A 79 -16.20 -2.25 4.82
C THR A 79 -16.42 -3.63 5.41
N ALA A 80 -15.84 -3.89 6.59
CA ALA A 80 -15.97 -5.16 7.28
C ALA A 80 -17.41 -5.45 7.74
N LEU A 81 -18.17 -4.44 8.18
CA LEU A 81 -19.58 -4.58 8.53
C LEU A 81 -20.42 -4.99 7.34
N LEU A 82 -20.23 -4.36 6.18
CA LEU A 82 -20.94 -4.70 4.95
C LEU A 82 -20.68 -6.16 4.56
N GLN A 83 -19.45 -6.62 4.66
CA GLN A 83 -19.08 -8.00 4.33
C GLN A 83 -19.62 -9.02 5.34
N THR A 84 -19.45 -8.75 6.63
CA THR A 84 -19.68 -9.77 7.67
C THR A 84 -21.07 -9.78 8.25
N LYS A 85 -21.74 -8.63 8.31
CA LYS A 85 -23.09 -8.50 8.88
C LYS A 85 -24.16 -8.46 7.84
N MET A 86 -23.90 -7.82 6.70
CA MET A 86 -24.86 -7.71 5.60
C MET A 86 -24.67 -8.81 4.55
N GLY A 87 -23.58 -9.59 4.64
CA GLY A 87 -23.32 -10.70 3.72
C GLY A 87 -22.96 -10.26 2.29
N ILE A 88 -22.54 -9.01 2.13
CA ILE A 88 -22.16 -8.47 0.80
C ILE A 88 -20.79 -9.04 0.42
N ASP A 89 -20.64 -9.41 -0.84
CA ASP A 89 -19.34 -9.87 -1.38
C ASP A 89 -18.24 -8.82 -1.14
N SER A 90 -17.01 -9.29 -0.89
CA SER A 90 -15.89 -8.42 -0.51
C SER A 90 -15.54 -7.39 -1.57
N LEU A 91 -15.61 -7.76 -2.85
CA LEU A 91 -15.33 -6.84 -3.95
C LEU A 91 -16.41 -5.74 -4.02
N LEU A 92 -17.67 -6.14 -3.92
CA LEU A 92 -18.80 -5.22 -3.98
C LEU A 92 -18.80 -4.26 -2.78
N ALA A 93 -18.58 -4.77 -1.58
CA ALA A 93 -18.47 -3.95 -0.37
C ALA A 93 -17.35 -2.90 -0.50
N GLY A 94 -16.19 -3.30 -1.02
CA GLY A 94 -15.07 -2.40 -1.27
C GLY A 94 -15.40 -1.30 -2.28
N ILE A 95 -16.08 -1.62 -3.38
CA ILE A 95 -16.52 -0.64 -4.39
C ILE A 95 -17.51 0.36 -3.80
N ILE A 96 -18.50 -0.11 -3.03
CA ILE A 96 -19.51 0.74 -2.38
C ILE A 96 -18.83 1.74 -1.44
N VAL A 97 -17.93 1.25 -0.57
CA VAL A 97 -17.21 2.10 0.37
C VAL A 97 -16.28 3.08 -0.35
N ASN A 98 -15.57 2.64 -1.38
CA ASN A 98 -14.71 3.51 -2.19
C ASN A 98 -15.50 4.68 -2.80
N THR A 99 -16.68 4.40 -3.35
CA THR A 99 -17.56 5.43 -3.93
C THR A 99 -18.09 6.38 -2.87
N ALA A 100 -18.47 5.89 -1.69
CA ALA A 100 -18.90 6.73 -0.57
C ALA A 100 -17.75 7.62 -0.06
N LEU A 101 -16.55 7.06 0.07
CA LEU A 101 -15.35 7.79 0.50
C LEU A 101 -14.98 8.92 -0.46
N TYR A 102 -15.24 8.80 -1.76
CA TYR A 102 -15.02 9.90 -2.71
C TYR A 102 -15.79 11.16 -2.29
N SER A 103 -17.07 11.02 -1.95
CA SER A 103 -17.91 12.14 -1.49
C SER A 103 -17.46 12.69 -0.13
N VAL A 104 -17.05 11.81 0.78
CA VAL A 104 -16.50 12.20 2.10
C VAL A 104 -15.21 13.00 1.92
N ASN A 105 -14.32 12.54 1.05
CA ASN A 105 -13.04 13.20 0.77
C ASN A 105 -13.25 14.60 0.20
N ILE A 106 -14.15 14.78 -0.78
CA ILE A 106 -14.52 16.11 -1.32
C ILE A 106 -15.12 16.98 -0.21
N GLY A 107 -15.98 16.41 0.63
CA GLY A 107 -16.58 17.14 1.76
C GLY A 107 -15.51 17.68 2.73
N ILE A 108 -14.52 16.89 3.10
CA ILE A 108 -13.40 17.33 3.96
C ILE A 108 -12.53 18.38 3.26
N MET A 109 -12.40 18.30 1.93
CA MET A 109 -11.68 19.28 1.11
C MET A 109 -12.49 20.56 0.83
N ASN A 110 -13.67 20.75 1.46
CA ASN A 110 -14.57 21.89 1.23
C ASN A 110 -14.94 22.09 -0.24
N GLY A 111 -15.14 21.01 -0.98
CA GLY A 111 -15.49 21.03 -2.40
C GLY A 111 -14.31 21.26 -3.35
N ALA A 112 -13.09 21.45 -2.84
CA ALA A 112 -11.90 21.59 -3.68
C ALA A 112 -11.41 20.24 -4.19
N SER A 113 -10.87 20.20 -5.40
CA SER A 113 -10.23 19.00 -5.97
C SER A 113 -8.73 18.88 -5.60
N LEU A 114 -8.14 19.96 -5.09
CA LEU A 114 -6.73 20.05 -4.72
C LEU A 114 -6.57 20.84 -3.42
N LEU A 115 -5.85 20.28 -2.45
CA LEU A 115 -5.37 20.96 -1.24
C LEU A 115 -3.87 21.21 -1.37
N ASN A 116 -3.43 22.42 -1.04
CA ASN A 116 -2.02 22.80 -1.08
C ASN A 116 -1.51 23.06 0.35
N LEU A 117 -0.40 22.40 0.72
CA LEU A 117 0.24 22.49 2.03
C LEU A 117 1.55 23.29 1.99
N ASN A 118 1.83 24.05 0.92
CA ASN A 118 3.13 24.75 0.76
C ASN A 118 3.44 25.70 1.93
N ASN A 119 2.40 26.34 2.49
CA ASN A 119 2.54 27.33 3.55
C ASN A 119 2.37 26.72 4.96
N SER A 120 2.26 25.40 5.07
CA SER A 120 2.02 24.73 6.35
C SER A 120 3.18 23.85 6.76
N ASP A 121 3.36 23.70 8.06
CA ASP A 121 4.32 22.77 8.63
C ASP A 121 3.85 21.33 8.38
N THR A 122 4.75 20.52 7.85
CA THR A 122 4.57 19.08 7.72
C THR A 122 5.50 18.36 8.71
N VAL A 123 5.25 17.08 8.96
CA VAL A 123 6.19 16.26 9.75
C VAL A 123 7.59 16.34 9.18
N PHE A 124 7.70 16.37 7.85
CA PHE A 124 8.99 16.47 7.15
C PHE A 124 9.68 17.82 7.34
N THR A 125 8.93 18.95 7.33
CA THR A 125 9.52 20.28 7.56
C THR A 125 9.99 20.45 9.00
N LYS A 126 9.22 19.95 9.97
CA LYS A 126 9.64 19.97 11.39
C LYS A 126 10.84 19.05 11.65
N MET A 127 10.89 17.88 11.00
CA MET A 127 12.05 17.01 11.14
C MET A 127 13.29 17.60 10.47
N ARG A 128 13.12 18.36 9.37
CA ARG A 128 14.21 19.10 8.74
C ARG A 128 14.84 20.09 9.70
N SER A 129 14.04 20.89 10.44
CA SER A 129 14.58 21.86 11.41
C SER A 129 15.31 21.19 12.58
N VAL A 130 14.90 19.99 12.99
CA VAL A 130 15.58 19.21 14.04
C VAL A 130 16.92 18.64 13.54
N LEU A 131 16.98 18.23 12.26
CA LEU A 131 18.22 17.64 11.67
C LEU A 131 19.14 18.67 11.01
N GLU A 132 18.84 19.96 11.03
CA GLU A 132 19.58 21.00 10.32
C GLU A 132 21.04 21.08 10.70
N ASN A 133 21.40 20.74 11.93
CA ASN A 133 22.75 20.71 12.46
C ASN A 133 23.47 19.36 12.31
N THR A 134 22.91 18.41 11.59
CA THR A 134 23.52 17.09 11.40
C THR A 134 23.89 16.86 9.92
N PRO A 135 24.95 16.06 9.62
CA PRO A 135 25.34 15.76 8.24
C PRO A 135 24.23 15.04 7.43
N LEU A 136 23.16 14.62 8.10
CA LEU A 136 22.00 13.94 7.52
C LEU A 136 20.88 14.90 7.07
N ALA A 137 21.08 16.21 7.16
CA ALA A 137 20.08 17.24 6.80
C ALA A 137 19.55 17.11 5.35
N GLY A 138 20.32 16.53 4.43
CA GLY A 138 19.89 16.28 3.04
C GLY A 138 18.92 15.11 2.86
N GLN A 139 18.86 14.18 3.84
CA GLN A 139 18.08 12.93 3.72
C GLN A 139 16.95 12.81 4.77
N TYR A 140 16.52 13.93 5.37
CA TYR A 140 15.52 13.95 6.43
C TYR A 140 14.21 13.24 6.05
N LYS A 141 13.76 13.36 4.80
CA LYS A 141 12.56 12.66 4.30
C LYS A 141 12.71 11.15 4.38
N LEU A 142 13.83 10.65 3.87
CA LEU A 142 14.14 9.23 3.82
C LEU A 142 14.21 8.63 5.23
N ILE A 143 14.81 9.35 6.19
CA ILE A 143 14.92 8.91 7.59
C ILE A 143 13.54 8.74 8.22
N VAL A 144 12.67 9.75 8.10
CA VAL A 144 11.30 9.70 8.64
C VAL A 144 10.52 8.52 8.04
N ILE A 145 10.59 8.35 6.72
CA ILE A 145 9.89 7.28 6.00
C ILE A 145 10.42 5.91 6.45
N ILE A 146 11.73 5.72 6.51
CA ILE A 146 12.33 4.44 6.96
C ILE A 146 11.90 4.10 8.37
N ILE A 147 11.98 5.06 9.31
CA ILE A 147 11.56 4.85 10.70
C ILE A 147 10.09 4.41 10.74
N THR A 148 9.21 5.09 10.01
CA THR A 148 7.79 4.76 9.98
C THR A 148 7.54 3.38 9.38
N VAL A 149 8.18 3.05 8.25
CA VAL A 149 8.03 1.73 7.60
C VAL A 149 8.54 0.61 8.48
N VAL A 150 9.71 0.78 9.10
CA VAL A 150 10.28 -0.21 10.02
C VAL A 150 9.38 -0.40 11.24
N LEU A 151 8.88 0.68 11.82
CA LEU A 151 7.95 0.61 12.95
C LEU A 151 6.68 -0.15 12.58
N VAL A 152 6.05 0.17 11.46
CA VAL A 152 4.84 -0.52 10.99
C VAL A 152 5.14 -1.99 10.66
N ALA A 153 6.26 -2.28 10.01
CA ALA A 153 6.66 -3.66 9.68
C ALA A 153 6.89 -4.51 10.95
N VAL A 154 7.53 -3.92 11.96
CA VAL A 154 7.76 -4.60 13.26
C VAL A 154 6.44 -4.81 13.99
N VAL A 155 5.59 -3.77 14.09
CA VAL A 155 4.27 -3.87 14.72
C VAL A 155 3.41 -4.94 14.03
N LEU A 156 3.35 -4.93 12.69
CA LEU A 156 2.63 -5.95 11.92
C LEU A 156 3.23 -7.35 12.15
N GLY A 157 4.54 -7.48 12.15
CA GLY A 157 5.24 -8.75 12.38
C GLY A 157 4.98 -9.33 13.76
N LEU A 158 4.97 -8.49 14.79
CA LEU A 158 4.62 -8.87 16.16
C LEU A 158 3.13 -9.20 16.27
N PHE A 159 2.26 -8.36 15.69
CA PHE A 159 0.81 -8.59 15.66
C PHE A 159 0.45 -9.95 15.04
N LEU A 160 1.04 -10.31 13.91
CA LEU A 160 0.78 -11.58 13.24
C LEU A 160 1.26 -12.82 14.03
N ARG A 161 2.07 -12.63 15.06
CA ARG A 161 2.48 -13.69 16.01
C ARG A 161 1.56 -13.79 17.22
N THR A 162 0.72 -12.80 17.47
CA THR A 162 -0.27 -12.83 18.57
C THR A 162 -1.38 -13.82 18.30
N ARG A 163 -2.18 -14.16 19.34
CA ARG A 163 -3.36 -15.02 19.20
C ARG A 163 -4.36 -14.49 18.18
N LEU A 164 -4.56 -13.15 18.14
CA LEU A 164 -5.42 -12.51 17.15
C LEU A 164 -4.86 -12.61 15.73
N GLY A 165 -3.57 -12.37 15.53
CA GLY A 165 -2.93 -12.51 14.23
C GLY A 165 -2.95 -13.96 13.71
N LEU A 166 -2.79 -14.94 14.59
CA LEU A 166 -2.96 -16.36 14.24
C LEU A 166 -4.41 -16.68 13.87
N ALA A 167 -5.39 -16.14 14.61
CA ALA A 167 -6.81 -16.30 14.30
C ALA A 167 -7.20 -15.67 12.95
N ILE A 168 -6.67 -14.48 12.61
CA ILE A 168 -6.86 -13.83 11.30
C ILE A 168 -6.34 -14.74 10.17
N ARG A 169 -5.13 -15.27 10.31
CA ARG A 169 -4.54 -16.17 9.32
C ARG A 169 -5.32 -17.48 9.17
N ALA A 170 -5.80 -18.03 10.28
CA ALA A 170 -6.65 -19.22 10.27
C ALA A 170 -7.98 -18.95 9.56
N THR A 171 -8.60 -17.76 9.81
CA THR A 171 -9.85 -17.31 9.16
C THR A 171 -9.66 -17.19 7.64
N GLY A 172 -8.54 -16.63 7.19
CA GLY A 172 -8.26 -16.51 5.77
C GLY A 172 -8.03 -17.83 5.05
N ASN A 173 -7.55 -18.87 5.77
CA ASN A 173 -7.38 -20.21 5.21
C ASN A 173 -8.69 -20.99 5.14
N ASN A 174 -9.46 -21.01 6.23
CA ASN A 174 -10.74 -21.73 6.30
C ASN A 174 -11.62 -21.17 7.43
N PRO A 175 -12.60 -20.32 7.10
CA PRO A 175 -13.49 -19.70 8.09
C PRO A 175 -14.39 -20.70 8.83
N ASP A 176 -14.76 -21.82 8.20
CA ASP A 176 -15.63 -22.84 8.81
C ASP A 176 -14.85 -23.65 9.87
N MET A 177 -13.60 -23.99 9.61
CA MET A 177 -12.72 -24.61 10.59
C MET A 177 -12.49 -23.70 11.81
N VAL A 178 -12.42 -22.40 11.60
CA VAL A 178 -12.23 -21.41 12.67
C VAL A 178 -13.46 -21.33 13.56
N ARG A 179 -14.67 -21.40 12.97
CA ARG A 179 -15.94 -21.47 13.72
C ARG A 179 -16.01 -22.70 14.62
N SER A 180 -15.62 -23.87 14.12
CA SER A 180 -15.59 -25.11 14.92
C SER A 180 -14.58 -25.06 16.06
N SER A 181 -13.55 -24.20 15.94
CA SER A 181 -12.54 -23.97 16.99
C SER A 181 -12.91 -22.84 17.96
N SER A 182 -14.21 -22.46 18.06
CA SER A 182 -14.74 -21.41 18.95
C SER A 182 -14.18 -19.99 18.69
N ILE A 183 -13.56 -19.75 17.54
CA ILE A 183 -13.09 -18.42 17.12
C ILE A 183 -14.15 -17.80 16.21
N ASN A 184 -14.50 -16.54 16.46
CA ASN A 184 -15.49 -15.83 15.67
C ASN A 184 -14.84 -15.19 14.41
N PRO A 185 -15.09 -15.72 13.19
CA PRO A 185 -14.49 -15.20 11.96
C PRO A 185 -14.95 -13.76 11.62
N VAL A 186 -16.13 -13.35 12.09
CA VAL A 186 -16.62 -11.97 11.91
C VAL A 186 -15.72 -10.98 12.63
N LYS A 187 -15.36 -11.28 13.90
CA LYS A 187 -14.48 -10.42 14.69
C LYS A 187 -13.08 -10.33 14.09
N THR A 188 -12.52 -11.47 13.63
CA THR A 188 -11.18 -11.52 13.03
C THR A 188 -11.13 -10.73 11.71
N THR A 189 -12.17 -10.82 10.88
CA THR A 189 -12.29 -10.05 9.64
C THR A 189 -12.38 -8.55 9.91
N ILE A 190 -13.23 -8.13 10.88
CA ILE A 190 -13.35 -6.72 11.25
C ILE A 190 -12.00 -6.16 11.71
N ILE A 191 -11.33 -6.83 12.64
CA ILE A 191 -10.04 -6.38 13.17
C ILE A 191 -8.98 -6.33 12.06
N GLY A 192 -8.93 -7.34 11.19
CA GLY A 192 -7.98 -7.39 10.08
C GLY A 192 -8.16 -6.25 9.10
N LEU A 193 -9.39 -5.94 8.69
CA LEU A 193 -9.69 -4.83 7.78
C LEU A 193 -9.48 -3.45 8.43
N CYS A 194 -9.81 -3.29 9.71
CA CYS A 194 -9.51 -2.05 10.44
C CYS A 194 -8.01 -1.74 10.44
N ILE A 195 -7.17 -2.72 10.76
CA ILE A 195 -5.70 -2.54 10.79
C ILE A 195 -5.14 -2.32 9.38
N SER A 196 -5.63 -3.06 8.39
CA SER A 196 -5.24 -2.90 6.99
C SER A 196 -5.52 -1.47 6.51
N ASN A 197 -6.74 -0.98 6.68
CA ASN A 197 -7.11 0.36 6.26
C ASN A 197 -6.42 1.46 7.07
N ALA A 198 -6.07 1.23 8.35
CA ALA A 198 -5.24 2.15 9.12
C ALA A 198 -3.86 2.36 8.47
N PHE A 199 -3.20 1.29 8.01
CA PHE A 199 -1.91 1.39 7.32
C PHE A 199 -2.04 2.03 5.93
N THR A 200 -3.14 1.78 5.23
CA THR A 200 -3.45 2.44 3.96
C THR A 200 -3.60 3.95 4.12
N ALA A 201 -4.38 4.38 5.11
CA ALA A 201 -4.57 5.80 5.41
C ALA A 201 -3.27 6.47 5.89
N LEU A 202 -2.45 5.77 6.67
CA LEU A 202 -1.12 6.24 7.06
C LEU A 202 -0.23 6.48 5.83
N SER A 203 -0.23 5.57 4.86
CA SER A 203 0.51 5.72 3.61
C SER A 203 0.07 6.97 2.85
N GLY A 204 -1.25 7.19 2.72
CA GLY A 204 -1.82 8.39 2.11
C GLY A 204 -1.41 9.67 2.81
N CYS A 205 -1.50 9.71 4.14
CA CYS A 205 -1.08 10.84 4.97
C CYS A 205 0.39 11.21 4.75
N LEU A 206 1.29 10.23 4.76
CA LEU A 206 2.72 10.46 4.53
C LEU A 206 3.01 10.94 3.11
N LEU A 207 2.31 10.39 2.10
CA LEU A 207 2.47 10.85 0.73
C LEU A 207 2.05 12.31 0.58
N ALA A 208 0.89 12.68 1.12
CA ALA A 208 0.35 14.04 1.11
C ALA A 208 1.33 15.04 1.73
N GLN A 209 1.85 14.74 2.91
CA GLN A 209 2.81 15.60 3.60
C GLN A 209 4.18 15.66 2.89
N SER A 210 4.62 14.56 2.26
CA SER A 210 5.87 14.52 1.48
C SER A 210 5.79 15.38 0.22
N GLN A 211 4.65 15.31 -0.49
CA GLN A 211 4.41 16.08 -1.73
C GLN A 211 3.93 17.51 -1.47
N LYS A 212 3.52 17.83 -0.24
CA LYS A 212 2.88 19.10 0.15
C LYS A 212 1.64 19.46 -0.69
N SER A 213 0.98 18.47 -1.24
CA SER A 213 -0.25 18.63 -2.01
C SER A 213 -1.07 17.35 -1.98
N VAL A 214 -2.40 17.50 -2.02
CA VAL A 214 -3.35 16.38 -2.10
C VAL A 214 -4.34 16.68 -3.19
N SER A 215 -4.46 15.77 -4.16
CA SER A 215 -5.56 15.76 -5.12
C SER A 215 -6.59 14.70 -4.73
N ILE A 216 -7.83 14.86 -5.15
CA ILE A 216 -8.90 13.89 -4.91
C ILE A 216 -8.58 12.52 -5.54
N ASP A 217 -7.83 12.51 -6.62
CA ASP A 217 -7.46 11.30 -7.37
C ASP A 217 -6.15 10.65 -6.92
N ILE A 218 -5.54 11.13 -5.81
CA ILE A 218 -4.21 10.67 -5.34
C ILE A 218 -4.17 9.16 -5.02
N GLY A 219 -5.31 8.59 -4.61
CA GLY A 219 -5.46 7.16 -4.30
C GLY A 219 -5.83 6.30 -5.51
N THR A 220 -6.22 6.91 -6.64
CA THR A 220 -6.72 6.14 -7.78
C THR A 220 -5.66 5.20 -8.36
N GLY A 221 -5.94 3.90 -8.31
CA GLY A 221 -5.05 2.83 -8.80
C GLY A 221 -4.00 2.37 -7.78
N MET A 222 -4.06 2.82 -6.52
CA MET A 222 -3.14 2.36 -5.47
C MET A 222 -3.32 0.88 -5.14
N VAL A 223 -4.55 0.35 -5.21
CA VAL A 223 -4.81 -1.10 -5.10
C VAL A 223 -4.00 -1.87 -6.13
N THR A 224 -4.02 -1.43 -7.39
CA THR A 224 -3.31 -2.10 -8.49
C THR A 224 -1.79 -2.09 -8.27
N VAL A 225 -1.23 -0.94 -7.88
CA VAL A 225 0.19 -0.77 -7.53
C VAL A 225 0.58 -1.68 -6.37
N ALA A 226 -0.24 -1.70 -5.33
CA ALA A 226 0.04 -2.46 -4.12
C ALA A 226 -0.10 -3.98 -4.35
N LEU A 227 -1.08 -4.44 -5.13
CA LEU A 227 -1.22 -5.86 -5.51
C LEU A 227 -0.04 -6.31 -6.38
N ALA A 228 0.38 -5.51 -7.37
CA ALA A 228 1.56 -5.82 -8.17
C ALA A 228 2.82 -5.95 -7.32
N SER A 229 3.03 -4.98 -6.43
CA SER A 229 4.16 -4.98 -5.50
C SER A 229 4.14 -6.20 -4.58
N LEU A 230 2.94 -6.58 -4.08
CA LEU A 230 2.72 -7.76 -3.25
C LEU A 230 3.06 -9.04 -4.01
N LEU A 231 2.67 -9.15 -5.28
CA LEU A 231 2.98 -10.32 -6.12
C LEU A 231 4.48 -10.41 -6.43
N ILE A 232 5.14 -9.28 -6.72
CA ILE A 232 6.58 -9.22 -6.91
C ILE A 232 7.30 -9.66 -5.62
N GLY A 233 6.95 -9.07 -4.49
CA GLY A 233 7.52 -9.44 -3.19
C GLY A 233 7.27 -10.89 -2.81
N GLY A 234 6.06 -11.40 -3.08
CA GLY A 234 5.66 -12.79 -2.87
C GLY A 234 6.40 -13.78 -3.76
N ALA A 235 6.75 -13.41 -4.99
CA ALA A 235 7.51 -14.26 -5.90
C ALA A 235 8.93 -14.55 -5.39
N PHE A 236 9.57 -13.55 -4.75
CA PHE A 236 10.92 -13.69 -4.19
C PHE A 236 10.92 -14.31 -2.79
N PHE A 237 9.97 -13.92 -1.92
CA PHE A 237 10.00 -14.25 -0.49
C PHE A 237 8.74 -14.96 0.03
N GLY A 238 7.84 -15.41 -0.86
CA GLY A 238 6.52 -15.96 -0.50
C GLY A 238 6.54 -17.25 0.34
N LYS A 239 7.60 -18.04 0.27
CA LYS A 239 7.76 -19.32 1.00
C LYS A 239 8.48 -19.17 2.35
N GLY A 240 8.89 -17.95 2.73
CA GLY A 240 9.66 -17.70 3.94
C GLY A 240 8.80 -17.57 5.23
N LYS A 241 9.50 -17.41 6.37
CA LYS A 241 8.89 -17.01 7.64
C LYS A 241 8.24 -15.62 7.50
N ILE A 242 7.24 -15.31 8.37
CA ILE A 242 6.49 -14.04 8.32
C ILE A 242 7.38 -12.79 8.21
N PRO A 243 8.46 -12.62 9.00
CA PRO A 243 9.33 -11.45 8.87
C PRO A 243 9.96 -11.33 7.48
N LEU A 244 10.35 -12.46 6.88
CA LEU A 244 10.93 -12.49 5.55
C LEU A 244 9.90 -12.12 4.48
N ARG A 245 8.64 -12.54 4.66
CA ARG A 245 7.54 -12.15 3.77
C ARG A 245 7.25 -10.64 3.87
N ILE A 246 7.21 -10.08 5.09
CA ILE A 246 7.03 -8.64 5.32
C ILE A 246 8.16 -7.85 4.64
N PHE A 247 9.40 -8.25 4.83
CA PHE A 247 10.56 -7.65 4.14
C PHE A 247 10.41 -7.75 2.61
N GLY A 248 9.96 -8.91 2.11
CA GLY A 248 9.69 -9.12 0.69
C GLY A 248 8.64 -8.16 0.13
N MET A 249 7.60 -7.81 0.92
CA MET A 249 6.59 -6.83 0.50
C MET A 249 7.18 -5.42 0.36
N VAL A 250 8.06 -5.01 1.27
CA VAL A 250 8.76 -3.73 1.19
C VAL A 250 9.68 -3.68 -0.03
N VAL A 251 10.45 -4.76 -0.27
CA VAL A 251 11.30 -4.88 -1.46
C VAL A 251 10.46 -4.87 -2.74
N GLY A 252 9.33 -5.58 -2.77
CA GLY A 252 8.42 -5.59 -3.91
C GLY A 252 7.89 -4.20 -4.26
N ALA A 253 7.51 -3.40 -3.25
CA ALA A 253 7.10 -2.02 -3.43
C ALA A 253 8.22 -1.15 -4.02
N PHE A 254 9.44 -1.31 -3.52
CA PHE A 254 10.61 -0.61 -4.04
C PHE A 254 10.89 -0.97 -5.51
N VAL A 255 10.91 -2.26 -5.84
CA VAL A 255 11.15 -2.74 -7.21
C VAL A 255 10.10 -2.19 -8.17
N PHE A 256 8.80 -2.25 -7.80
CA PHE A 256 7.74 -1.70 -8.61
C PHE A 256 7.95 -0.20 -8.88
N ARG A 257 8.24 0.58 -7.82
CA ARG A 257 8.46 2.02 -7.93
C ARG A 257 9.70 2.37 -8.74
N LEU A 258 10.74 1.57 -8.62
CA LEU A 258 11.97 1.75 -9.40
C LEU A 258 11.68 1.58 -10.90
N VAL A 259 10.98 0.52 -11.29
CA VAL A 259 10.58 0.29 -12.70
C VAL A 259 9.69 1.43 -13.19
N TYR A 260 8.73 1.87 -12.37
CA TYR A 260 7.85 3.00 -12.68
C TYR A 260 8.64 4.32 -12.87
N THR A 261 9.61 4.61 -12.00
CA THR A 261 10.44 5.81 -12.07
C THR A 261 11.35 5.79 -13.30
N ILE A 262 11.87 4.62 -13.69
CA ILE A 262 12.62 4.44 -14.94
C ILE A 262 11.72 4.72 -16.14
N ALA A 263 10.49 4.20 -16.13
CA ALA A 263 9.52 4.43 -17.21
C ALA A 263 9.18 5.92 -17.40
N LEU A 264 9.07 6.67 -16.31
CA LEU A 264 8.88 8.14 -16.36
C LEU A 264 9.99 8.87 -17.14
N ARG A 265 11.20 8.33 -17.15
CA ARG A 265 12.33 8.94 -17.86
C ARG A 265 12.27 8.86 -19.38
N PHE A 266 11.48 7.95 -19.93
CA PHE A 266 11.28 7.87 -21.38
C PHE A 266 10.40 9.01 -21.93
N ASN A 267 10.24 10.12 -21.17
CA ASN A 267 9.41 11.28 -21.52
C ASN A 267 7.97 10.90 -21.90
N LEU A 268 7.44 9.85 -21.28
CA LEU A 268 6.07 9.43 -21.51
C LEU A 268 5.11 10.49 -20.97
N PRO A 269 4.09 10.89 -21.74
CA PRO A 269 3.09 11.83 -21.26
C PRO A 269 2.36 11.27 -20.03
N ALA A 270 1.94 12.17 -19.12
CA ALA A 270 1.37 11.81 -17.82
C ALA A 270 0.18 10.83 -17.89
N PHE A 271 -0.62 10.90 -18.96
CA PHE A 271 -1.75 9.98 -19.15
C PHE A 271 -1.31 8.53 -19.44
N MET A 272 -0.11 8.31 -19.97
CA MET A 272 0.41 6.96 -20.23
C MET A 272 0.94 6.25 -18.98
N LEU A 273 1.11 6.96 -17.87
CA LEU A 273 1.65 6.37 -16.63
C LEU A 273 0.74 5.27 -16.06
N LYS A 274 -0.58 5.43 -16.19
CA LYS A 274 -1.54 4.38 -15.78
C LYS A 274 -1.41 3.13 -16.68
N PHE A 275 -1.18 3.32 -17.98
CA PHE A 275 -0.94 2.22 -18.92
C PHE A 275 0.35 1.47 -18.58
N VAL A 276 1.45 2.19 -18.32
CA VAL A 276 2.73 1.59 -17.89
C VAL A 276 2.55 0.79 -16.61
N SER A 277 1.84 1.33 -15.61
CA SER A 277 1.52 0.58 -14.39
C SER A 277 0.79 -0.72 -14.69
N SER A 278 -0.20 -0.70 -15.57
CA SER A 278 -0.96 -1.89 -15.96
C SER A 278 -0.08 -2.94 -16.65
N VAL A 279 0.83 -2.51 -17.52
CA VAL A 279 1.79 -3.42 -18.20
C VAL A 279 2.72 -4.07 -17.15
N ILE A 280 3.24 -3.30 -16.19
CA ILE A 280 4.09 -3.83 -15.12
C ILE A 280 3.32 -4.88 -14.30
N VAL A 281 2.04 -4.61 -13.98
CA VAL A 281 1.16 -5.54 -13.26
C VAL A 281 0.97 -6.84 -14.04
N ILE A 282 0.68 -6.75 -15.35
CA ILE A 282 0.52 -7.93 -16.22
C ILE A 282 1.80 -8.76 -16.22
N LEU A 283 2.95 -8.12 -16.36
CA LEU A 283 4.23 -8.81 -16.33
C LEU A 283 4.52 -9.46 -14.97
N ALA A 284 4.18 -8.80 -13.88
CA ALA A 284 4.33 -9.32 -12.52
C ALA A 284 3.46 -10.57 -12.28
N ILE A 285 2.20 -10.54 -12.75
CA ILE A 285 1.25 -11.66 -12.62
C ILE A 285 1.64 -12.81 -13.57
N SER A 286 2.04 -12.48 -14.79
CA SER A 286 2.40 -13.49 -15.82
C SER A 286 3.71 -14.21 -15.50
N GLY A 287 4.64 -13.57 -14.77
CA GLY A 287 5.96 -14.13 -14.48
C GLY A 287 5.94 -15.51 -13.82
N PRO A 288 5.22 -15.73 -12.71
CA PRO A 288 5.10 -17.06 -12.08
C PRO A 288 4.40 -18.10 -12.96
N TYR A 289 3.42 -17.67 -13.78
CA TYR A 289 2.69 -18.54 -14.70
C TYR A 289 3.59 -18.99 -15.86
N LEU A 290 4.31 -18.05 -16.50
CA LEU A 290 5.27 -18.34 -17.56
C LEU A 290 6.39 -19.26 -17.06
N LYS A 291 6.89 -19.05 -15.84
CA LYS A 291 7.91 -19.93 -15.24
C LYS A 291 7.43 -21.38 -15.08
N LYS A 292 6.14 -21.60 -14.81
CA LYS A 292 5.54 -22.95 -14.77
C LYS A 292 5.36 -23.57 -16.15
N GLN A 293 5.10 -22.76 -17.18
CA GLN A 293 4.87 -23.24 -18.54
C GLN A 293 6.14 -23.38 -19.40
N LEU A 294 7.22 -22.66 -19.05
CA LEU A 294 8.48 -22.73 -19.78
C LEU A 294 9.01 -24.17 -20.01
N PRO A 295 8.99 -25.09 -19.03
CA PRO A 295 9.43 -26.47 -19.27
C PRO A 295 8.54 -27.22 -20.25
N TYR A 296 7.23 -26.93 -20.28
CA TYR A 296 6.31 -27.53 -21.26
C TYR A 296 6.54 -27.01 -22.68
N LEU A 297 6.73 -25.69 -22.82
CA LEU A 297 7.06 -25.06 -24.10
C LEU A 297 8.41 -25.55 -24.63
N LYS A 298 9.45 -25.62 -23.79
CA LYS A 298 10.75 -26.20 -24.19
C LYS A 298 10.65 -27.66 -24.65
N ARG A 299 9.79 -28.48 -24.04
CA ARG A 299 9.57 -29.87 -24.47
C ARG A 299 8.80 -29.94 -25.78
N ARG A 300 7.87 -29.03 -26.05
CA ARG A 300 7.08 -28.99 -27.28
C ARG A 300 7.94 -28.55 -28.47
N PHE A 301 8.69 -27.47 -28.34
CA PHE A 301 9.61 -26.99 -29.38
C PHE A 301 10.87 -27.85 -29.53
N GLY A 302 11.28 -28.60 -28.50
CA GLY A 302 12.40 -29.53 -28.59
C GLY A 302 12.03 -30.83 -29.31
N LYS A 303 10.76 -31.27 -29.32
CA LYS A 303 10.30 -32.46 -30.08
C LYS A 303 10.14 -32.18 -31.56
N GLU A 304 9.79 -30.96 -31.97
CA GLU A 304 9.70 -30.59 -33.40
C GLU A 304 11.08 -30.57 -34.11
N ARG A 305 12.20 -30.42 -33.39
CA ARG A 305 13.55 -30.47 -33.98
C ARG A 305 14.11 -31.88 -34.13
N ILE A 306 13.44 -32.90 -33.61
CA ILE A 306 13.89 -34.32 -33.74
C ILE A 306 13.18 -35.02 -34.91
N HIS A 307 12.13 -34.43 -35.48
CA HIS A 307 11.35 -34.98 -36.58
C HIS A 307 11.46 -34.13 -37.88
N ALA A 308 12.39 -33.17 -37.94
CA ALA A 308 12.80 -32.46 -39.15
C ALA A 308 14.26 -32.82 -39.49
#